data_317b76757f567ebd2dcd691f2d4f2cf4
#
_entry.id   317b76757f567ebd2dcd691f2d4f2cf4
#
_cell.length_a   1.000
_cell.length_b   1.000
_cell.length_c   1.000
_cell.angle_alpha   90.00
_cell.angle_beta   90.00
_cell.angle_gamma   90.00
#
_symmetry.space_group_name_H-M   'P 1'
#
loop_
_entity.id
_entity.type
_entity.pdbx_description
1 polymer ?
#
loop_
_entity_poly.entity_id
_entity_poly.type
_entity_poly.pdbx_seq_one_letter_code
_entity_poly.pdbx_strand_id
1 'polypeptide(L)'
;LPGVTGAGGLQALIKGGLPVAGERIVVAGSGPLLLASAATAQDNGAQVLNIAEQAHWSAVAGFAAQLPRWPGKLLQACTLFHPGYRANSHVVEALGDGRLQAVRLSIGGRIRKVACDRLACGFGLIANLQLGQALGCRIELNALAVDDWQATSLADHYAAGESTG
;
A
#
# COMPACT_ATOMS: atom_id res chain seq x y z
N LEU A 1 -9.84 -10.18 9.96
CA LEU A 1 -9.49 -9.92 11.36
C LEU A 1 -9.56 -8.41 11.57
N PRO A 2 -10.42 -7.86 12.45
CA PRO A 2 -10.44 -6.45 12.81
C PRO A 2 -9.04 -5.93 13.18
N GLY A 3 -8.67 -4.76 12.67
CA GLY A 3 -7.31 -4.22 12.78
C GLY A 3 -6.42 -4.49 11.56
N VAL A 4 -6.85 -5.33 10.62
CA VAL A 4 -6.16 -5.53 9.34
C VAL A 4 -6.92 -4.78 8.25
N THR A 5 -6.22 -3.90 7.51
CA THR A 5 -6.80 -3.08 6.44
C THR A 5 -5.84 -2.98 5.25
N GLY A 6 -6.32 -2.56 4.10
CA GLY A 6 -5.45 -2.10 3.03
C GLY A 6 -4.73 -0.80 3.41
N ALA A 7 -3.52 -0.58 2.92
CA ALA A 7 -2.73 0.63 3.23
C ALA A 7 -3.42 1.91 2.76
N GLY A 8 -3.96 1.92 1.54
CA GLY A 8 -4.80 3.01 1.04
C GLY A 8 -6.10 3.17 1.81
N GLY A 9 -6.73 2.05 2.20
CA GLY A 9 -7.93 2.05 3.03
C GLY A 9 -7.69 2.65 4.41
N LEU A 10 -6.58 2.30 5.08
CA LEU A 10 -6.22 2.93 6.36
C LEU A 10 -6.02 4.44 6.20
N GLN A 11 -5.32 4.87 5.15
CA GLN A 11 -5.10 6.27 4.86
C GLN A 11 -6.42 7.03 4.65
N ALA A 12 -7.36 6.44 3.91
CA ALA A 12 -8.69 7.02 3.70
C ALA A 12 -9.49 7.11 5.01
N LEU A 13 -9.46 6.05 5.82
CA LEU A 13 -10.15 6.01 7.12
C LEU A 13 -9.60 7.06 8.08
N ILE A 14 -8.27 7.22 8.16
CA ILE A 14 -7.64 8.26 9.01
C ILE A 14 -8.06 9.66 8.55
N LYS A 15 -8.02 9.93 7.24
CA LYS A 15 -8.50 11.20 6.67
C LYS A 15 -10.00 11.42 6.91
N GLY A 16 -10.77 10.36 7.01
CA GLY A 16 -12.20 10.36 7.38
C GLY A 16 -12.46 10.45 8.87
N GLY A 17 -11.42 10.62 9.71
CA GLY A 17 -11.56 10.86 11.17
C GLY A 17 -11.39 9.60 12.03
N LEU A 18 -10.90 8.47 11.49
CA LEU A 18 -10.57 7.31 12.32
C LEU A 18 -9.46 7.70 13.32
N PRO A 19 -9.69 7.61 14.64
CA PRO A 19 -8.67 7.89 15.64
C PRO A 19 -7.62 6.78 15.64
N VAL A 20 -6.35 7.16 15.51
CA VAL A 20 -5.21 6.24 15.55
C VAL A 20 -4.12 6.68 16.53
N ALA A 21 -4.36 7.77 17.28
CA ALA A 21 -3.39 8.30 18.22
C ALA A 21 -3.00 7.25 19.28
N GLY A 22 -1.70 7.02 19.44
CA GLY A 22 -1.15 6.04 20.36
C GLY A 22 -1.24 4.58 19.88
N GLU A 23 -1.92 4.27 18.76
CA GLU A 23 -1.97 2.93 18.22
C GLU A 23 -0.62 2.52 17.58
N ARG A 24 -0.24 1.29 17.78
CA ARG A 24 0.96 0.67 17.19
C ARG A 24 0.60 0.07 15.85
N ILE A 25 1.20 0.59 14.80
CA ILE A 25 0.87 0.22 13.41
C ILE A 25 2.07 -0.45 12.73
N VAL A 26 1.82 -1.55 12.04
CA VAL A 26 2.74 -2.16 11.07
C VAL A 26 2.18 -1.91 9.68
N VAL A 27 3.01 -1.41 8.78
CA VAL A 27 2.68 -1.25 7.36
C VAL A 27 3.48 -2.29 6.58
N ALA A 28 2.84 -3.03 5.69
CA ALA A 28 3.52 -4.09 4.94
C ALA A 28 3.01 -4.19 3.51
N GLY A 29 3.90 -4.47 2.57
CA GLY A 29 3.52 -4.60 1.17
C GLY A 29 4.67 -4.32 0.23
N SER A 30 4.41 -3.60 -0.86
CA SER A 30 5.42 -3.20 -1.84
C SER A 30 5.16 -1.81 -2.40
N GLY A 31 6.24 -1.04 -2.54
CA GLY A 31 6.26 0.24 -3.23
C GLY A 31 6.07 1.48 -2.34
N PRO A 32 6.18 2.67 -2.95
CA PRO A 32 6.27 3.94 -2.22
C PRO A 32 4.99 4.33 -1.45
N LEU A 33 3.84 3.73 -1.78
CA LEU A 33 2.59 3.98 -1.08
C LEU A 33 2.67 3.59 0.41
N LEU A 34 3.52 2.64 0.77
CA LEU A 34 3.75 2.25 2.16
C LEU A 34 4.25 3.41 3.00
N LEU A 35 5.18 4.20 2.46
CA LEU A 35 5.73 5.37 3.14
C LEU A 35 4.66 6.46 3.34
N ALA A 36 3.83 6.70 2.32
CA ALA A 36 2.74 7.67 2.41
C ALA A 36 1.68 7.26 3.46
N SER A 37 1.35 5.97 3.51
CA SER A 37 0.42 5.44 4.53
C SER A 37 0.99 5.53 5.93
N ALA A 38 2.28 5.22 6.09
CA ALA A 38 2.99 5.34 7.36
C ALA A 38 3.03 6.79 7.85
N ALA A 39 3.39 7.73 6.96
CA ALA A 39 3.41 9.16 7.27
C ALA A 39 2.02 9.66 7.71
N THR A 40 0.96 9.33 6.95
CA THR A 40 -0.41 9.70 7.34
C THR A 40 -0.77 9.19 8.74
N ALA A 41 -0.38 7.96 9.08
CA ALA A 41 -0.63 7.41 10.41
C ALA A 41 0.16 8.17 11.50
N GLN A 42 1.44 8.47 11.26
CA GLN A 42 2.29 9.21 12.20
C GLN A 42 1.82 10.65 12.42
N ASP A 43 1.43 11.35 11.36
CA ASP A 43 0.91 12.71 11.43
C ASP A 43 -0.38 12.80 12.26
N ASN A 44 -1.09 11.67 12.42
CA ASN A 44 -2.29 11.53 13.25
C ASN A 44 -2.00 10.84 14.61
N GLY A 45 -0.74 10.81 15.03
CA GLY A 45 -0.33 10.38 16.38
C GLY A 45 -0.16 8.88 16.57
N ALA A 46 -0.17 8.08 15.51
CA ALA A 46 0.13 6.66 15.61
C ALA A 46 1.64 6.38 15.73
N GLN A 47 1.98 5.25 16.33
CA GLN A 47 3.34 4.74 16.40
C GLN A 47 3.56 3.71 15.28
N VAL A 48 4.21 4.11 14.19
CA VAL A 48 4.59 3.16 13.13
C VAL A 48 5.82 2.38 13.58
N LEU A 49 5.65 1.10 13.84
CA LEU A 49 6.72 0.21 14.35
C LEU A 49 7.63 -0.30 13.23
N ASN A 50 7.03 -0.73 12.13
CA ASN A 50 7.74 -1.28 10.98
C ASN A 50 7.03 -0.92 9.68
N ILE A 51 7.83 -0.69 8.64
CA ILE A 51 7.40 -0.68 7.25
C ILE A 51 8.13 -1.85 6.59
N ALA A 52 7.39 -2.94 6.36
CA ALA A 52 7.92 -4.17 5.77
C ALA A 52 7.73 -4.14 4.25
N GLU A 53 8.79 -3.78 3.54
CA GLU A 53 8.84 -3.75 2.08
C GLU A 53 9.22 -5.14 1.56
N GLN A 54 8.37 -5.73 0.73
CA GLN A 54 8.60 -7.04 0.15
C GLN A 54 9.74 -7.03 -0.87
N ALA A 55 9.92 -5.93 -1.58
CA ALA A 55 10.98 -5.80 -2.58
C ALA A 55 12.36 -5.96 -1.96
N HIS A 56 13.24 -6.62 -2.71
CA HIS A 56 14.64 -6.75 -2.32
C HIS A 56 15.37 -5.39 -2.37
N TRP A 57 16.41 -5.22 -1.56
CA TRP A 57 17.19 -3.97 -1.50
C TRP A 57 17.71 -3.51 -2.87
N SER A 58 18.04 -4.42 -3.77
CA SER A 58 18.49 -4.08 -5.13
C SER A 58 17.39 -3.39 -5.95
N ALA A 59 16.15 -3.83 -5.82
CA ALA A 59 15.00 -3.22 -6.49
C ALA A 59 14.69 -1.83 -5.89
N VAL A 60 14.72 -1.73 -4.56
CA VAL A 60 14.55 -0.45 -3.86
C VAL A 60 15.63 0.55 -4.26
N ALA A 61 16.90 0.12 -4.30
CA ALA A 61 18.03 0.95 -4.74
C ALA A 61 17.91 1.36 -6.22
N GLY A 62 17.49 0.44 -7.10
CA GLY A 62 17.23 0.72 -8.51
C GLY A 62 16.13 1.77 -8.71
N PHE A 63 15.06 1.71 -7.91
CA PHE A 63 14.03 2.74 -7.89
C PHE A 63 14.58 4.08 -7.36
N ALA A 64 15.29 4.06 -6.23
CA ALA A 64 15.89 5.25 -5.63
C ALA A 64 16.86 5.96 -6.58
N ALA A 65 17.64 5.22 -7.36
CA ALA A 65 18.56 5.76 -8.36
C ALA A 65 17.87 6.54 -9.49
N GLN A 66 16.58 6.35 -9.68
CA GLN A 66 15.79 7.10 -10.67
C GLN A 66 15.19 8.40 -10.10
N LEU A 67 15.06 8.53 -8.78
CA LEU A 67 14.46 9.69 -8.11
C LEU A 67 15.09 11.04 -8.47
N PRO A 68 16.43 11.16 -8.72
CA PRO A 68 17.02 12.44 -9.12
C PRO A 68 16.42 13.06 -10.41
N ARG A 69 15.78 12.24 -11.25
CA ARG A 69 15.03 12.74 -12.43
C ARG A 69 13.79 13.55 -12.05
N TRP A 70 13.31 13.41 -10.82
CA TRP A 70 12.14 14.11 -10.29
C TRP A 70 12.47 14.71 -8.92
N PRO A 71 13.09 15.91 -8.87
CA PRO A 71 13.61 16.50 -7.61
C PRO A 71 12.55 16.61 -6.50
N GLY A 72 11.30 16.94 -6.87
CA GLY A 72 10.19 16.99 -5.90
C GLY A 72 9.87 15.64 -5.27
N LYS A 73 9.94 14.54 -6.04
CA LYS A 73 9.75 13.18 -5.51
C LYS A 73 10.93 12.72 -4.66
N LEU A 74 12.14 13.12 -5.02
CA LEU A 74 13.32 12.85 -4.20
C LEU A 74 13.21 13.52 -2.83
N LEU A 75 12.86 14.81 -2.80
CA LEU A 75 12.64 15.54 -1.55
C LEU A 75 11.54 14.87 -0.72
N GLN A 76 10.41 14.52 -1.32
CA GLN A 76 9.32 13.80 -0.68
C GLN A 76 9.78 12.45 -0.12
N ALA A 77 10.57 11.67 -0.86
CA ALA A 77 11.09 10.40 -0.38
C ALA A 77 12.01 10.57 0.83
N CYS A 78 12.84 11.62 0.85
CA CYS A 78 13.69 11.94 2.00
C CYS A 78 12.87 12.34 3.24
N THR A 79 11.79 13.09 3.07
CA THR A 79 10.90 13.50 4.18
C THR A 79 10.05 12.34 4.72
N LEU A 80 9.69 11.40 3.86
CA LEU A 80 8.89 10.23 4.23
C LEU A 80 9.73 9.04 4.74
N PHE A 81 11.07 9.15 4.71
CA PHE A 81 11.91 8.05 5.16
C PHE A 81 11.66 7.72 6.63
N HIS A 82 11.49 6.44 6.92
CA HIS A 82 11.19 5.95 8.26
C HIS A 82 12.29 4.97 8.74
N PRO A 83 12.82 5.13 9.97
CA PRO A 83 13.87 4.25 10.48
C PRO A 83 13.44 2.79 10.65
N GLY A 84 12.13 2.53 10.73
CA GLY A 84 11.52 1.19 10.75
C GLY A 84 11.36 0.54 9.37
N TYR A 85 11.80 1.19 8.27
CA TYR A 85 11.73 0.60 6.93
C TYR A 85 12.69 -0.58 6.78
N ARG A 86 12.16 -1.70 6.31
CA ARG A 86 12.89 -2.95 6.11
C ARG A 86 12.52 -3.55 4.77
N ALA A 87 13.45 -3.50 3.81
CA ALA A 87 13.31 -4.23 2.55
C ALA A 87 13.53 -5.73 2.76
N ASN A 88 13.17 -6.53 1.77
CA ASN A 88 13.19 -8.00 1.85
C ASN A 88 12.43 -8.52 3.08
N SER A 89 11.26 -7.94 3.33
CA SER A 89 10.46 -8.19 4.52
C SER A 89 8.98 -8.27 4.17
N HIS A 90 8.26 -9.22 4.77
CA HIS A 90 6.83 -9.41 4.54
C HIS A 90 6.12 -9.95 5.78
N VAL A 91 4.81 -9.77 5.80
CA VAL A 91 3.94 -10.38 6.82
C VAL A 91 3.75 -11.85 6.50
N VAL A 92 4.00 -12.70 7.47
CA VAL A 92 3.76 -14.15 7.40
C VAL A 92 2.40 -14.48 7.97
N GLU A 93 2.01 -13.83 9.07
CA GLU A 93 0.79 -14.14 9.78
C GLU A 93 0.31 -12.95 10.62
N ALA A 94 -1.01 -12.76 10.68
CA ALA A 94 -1.66 -11.84 11.60
C ALA A 94 -2.26 -12.62 12.77
N LEU A 95 -1.91 -12.25 13.99
CA LEU A 95 -2.24 -12.95 15.22
C LEU A 95 -3.23 -12.14 16.05
N GLY A 96 -4.25 -12.79 16.58
CA GLY A 96 -5.20 -12.17 17.50
C GLY A 96 -6.45 -13.02 17.69
N ASP A 97 -7.17 -12.76 18.78
CA ASP A 97 -8.47 -13.33 19.08
C ASP A 97 -9.52 -12.19 19.01
N GLY A 98 -10.44 -12.30 18.07
CA GLY A 98 -11.45 -11.28 17.77
C GLY A 98 -10.92 -9.97 17.15
N ARG A 99 -9.65 -9.59 17.40
CA ARG A 99 -8.96 -8.44 16.80
C ARG A 99 -7.46 -8.70 16.69
N LEU A 100 -6.79 -7.92 15.86
CA LEU A 100 -5.34 -7.98 15.73
C LEU A 100 -4.64 -7.63 17.05
N GLN A 101 -3.64 -8.41 17.44
CA GLN A 101 -2.81 -8.21 18.63
C GLN A 101 -1.31 -8.21 18.28
N ALA A 102 -0.93 -8.90 17.23
CA ALA A 102 0.44 -8.97 16.76
C ALA A 102 0.51 -9.45 15.31
N VAL A 103 1.66 -9.28 14.69
CA VAL A 103 2.01 -9.88 13.40
C VAL A 103 3.30 -10.68 13.51
N ARG A 104 3.44 -11.71 12.68
CA ARG A 104 4.73 -12.32 12.39
C ARG A 104 5.28 -11.73 11.12
N LEU A 105 6.45 -11.11 11.22
CA LEU A 105 7.19 -10.55 10.09
C LEU A 105 8.38 -11.44 9.77
N SER A 106 8.56 -11.77 8.51
CA SER A 106 9.85 -12.23 7.99
C SER A 106 10.69 -11.01 7.65
N ILE A 107 11.84 -10.85 8.28
CA ILE A 107 12.80 -9.76 8.04
C ILE A 107 14.13 -10.39 7.66
N GLY A 108 14.51 -10.29 6.39
CA GLY A 108 15.72 -10.93 5.89
C GLY A 108 15.76 -12.44 6.16
N GLY A 109 14.61 -13.12 6.05
CA GLY A 109 14.46 -14.56 6.29
C GLY A 109 14.30 -14.98 7.76
N ARG A 110 14.32 -14.03 8.70
CA ARG A 110 14.12 -14.33 10.13
C ARG A 110 12.72 -13.91 10.56
N ILE A 111 11.98 -14.82 11.20
CA ILE A 111 10.64 -14.55 11.71
C ILE A 111 10.73 -13.81 13.06
N ARG A 112 10.02 -12.68 13.14
CA ARG A 112 9.86 -11.90 14.38
C ARG A 112 8.39 -11.65 14.66
N LYS A 113 7.97 -11.82 15.92
CA LYS A 113 6.65 -11.41 16.39
C LYS A 113 6.70 -9.95 16.82
N VAL A 114 5.82 -9.12 16.27
CA VAL A 114 5.69 -7.70 16.59
C VAL A 114 4.27 -7.47 17.11
N ALA A 115 4.15 -7.05 18.37
CA ALA A 115 2.85 -6.68 18.94
C ALA A 115 2.40 -5.35 18.32
N CYS A 116 1.18 -5.33 17.77
CA CYS A 116 0.61 -4.16 17.12
C CYS A 116 -0.91 -4.17 17.20
N ASP A 117 -1.50 -3.00 17.04
CA ASP A 117 -2.94 -2.79 17.12
C ASP A 117 -3.58 -2.76 15.73
N ARG A 118 -2.78 -2.36 14.70
CA ARG A 118 -3.19 -2.38 13.29
C ARG A 118 -2.09 -2.91 12.37
N LEU A 119 -2.54 -3.53 11.28
CA LEU A 119 -1.74 -3.92 10.13
C LEU A 119 -2.34 -3.28 8.87
N ALA A 120 -1.54 -2.51 8.15
CA ALA A 120 -1.88 -1.93 6.86
C ALA A 120 -1.16 -2.68 5.74
N CYS A 121 -1.91 -3.30 4.83
CA CYS A 121 -1.38 -4.11 3.73
C CYS A 121 -1.45 -3.35 2.40
N GLY A 122 -0.33 -3.27 1.66
CA GLY A 122 -0.23 -2.61 0.37
C GLY A 122 0.60 -3.42 -0.63
N PHE A 123 0.05 -4.53 -1.12
CA PHE A 123 0.75 -5.46 -2.02
C PHE A 123 0.55 -5.17 -3.51
N GLY A 124 0.13 -3.99 -3.86
CA GLY A 124 -0.17 -3.53 -5.21
C GLY A 124 -1.56 -2.93 -5.31
N LEU A 125 -1.86 -2.39 -6.47
CA LEU A 125 -3.16 -1.84 -6.80
C LEU A 125 -4.00 -2.90 -7.48
N ILE A 126 -5.29 -2.88 -7.22
CA ILE A 126 -6.29 -3.73 -7.89
C ILE A 126 -7.24 -2.78 -8.60
N ALA A 127 -7.30 -2.88 -9.92
CA ALA A 127 -8.19 -2.07 -10.73
C ALA A 127 -9.66 -2.23 -10.30
N ASN A 128 -10.37 -1.13 -10.14
CA ASN A 128 -11.80 -1.18 -9.86
C ASN A 128 -12.58 -1.38 -11.17
N LEU A 129 -12.98 -2.62 -11.40
CA LEU A 129 -13.65 -3.04 -12.64
C LEU A 129 -15.18 -3.13 -12.53
N GLN A 130 -15.74 -2.89 -11.35
CA GLN A 130 -17.16 -3.17 -11.07
C GLN A 130 -18.10 -2.44 -12.04
N LEU A 131 -17.86 -1.15 -12.29
CA LEU A 131 -18.70 -0.38 -13.22
C LEU A 131 -18.56 -0.87 -14.65
N GLY A 132 -17.33 -1.09 -15.13
CA GLY A 132 -17.07 -1.60 -16.46
C GLY A 132 -17.65 -3.00 -16.69
N GLN A 133 -17.58 -3.87 -15.68
CA GLN A 133 -18.20 -5.20 -15.71
C GLN A 133 -19.72 -5.10 -15.79
N ALA A 134 -20.33 -4.23 -14.99
CA ALA A 134 -21.78 -4.03 -14.98
C ALA A 134 -22.30 -3.49 -16.33
N LEU A 135 -21.50 -2.69 -17.02
CA LEU A 135 -21.81 -2.18 -18.35
C LEU A 135 -21.51 -3.18 -19.47
N GLY A 136 -20.77 -4.26 -19.21
CA GLY A 136 -20.37 -5.24 -20.21
C GLY A 136 -19.12 -4.87 -21.01
N CYS A 137 -18.26 -4.00 -20.48
CA CYS A 137 -16.97 -3.69 -21.10
C CYS A 137 -16.04 -4.91 -21.08
N ARG A 138 -15.21 -5.04 -22.10
CA ARG A 138 -14.17 -6.08 -22.18
C ARG A 138 -13.10 -5.83 -21.13
N ILE A 139 -12.70 -6.92 -20.46
CA ILE A 139 -11.62 -6.91 -19.47
C ILE A 139 -10.48 -7.75 -20.00
N GLU A 140 -9.27 -7.21 -19.95
CA GLU A 140 -8.03 -7.88 -20.32
C GLU A 140 -6.96 -7.62 -19.24
N LEU A 141 -6.19 -8.64 -18.88
CA LEU A 141 -5.09 -8.54 -17.89
C LEU A 141 -5.49 -7.86 -16.56
N ASN A 142 -6.72 -8.10 -16.08
CA ASN A 142 -7.29 -7.48 -14.89
C ASN A 142 -7.46 -5.94 -15.00
N ALA A 143 -7.67 -5.41 -16.20
CA ALA A 143 -7.96 -4.02 -16.48
C ALA A 143 -9.08 -3.91 -17.50
N LEU A 144 -9.75 -2.75 -17.59
CA LEU A 144 -10.67 -2.47 -18.70
C LEU A 144 -9.84 -2.30 -19.96
N ALA A 145 -10.18 -3.08 -21.01
CA ALA A 145 -9.55 -2.95 -22.32
C ALA A 145 -9.95 -1.63 -22.96
N VAL A 146 -8.97 -0.80 -23.27
CA VAL A 146 -9.13 0.48 -23.96
C VAL A 146 -8.11 0.59 -25.09
N ASP A 147 -8.43 1.42 -26.09
CA ASP A 147 -7.50 1.79 -27.14
C ASP A 147 -6.64 3.02 -26.73
N ASP A 148 -5.82 3.52 -27.65
CA ASP A 148 -4.96 4.69 -27.42
C ASP A 148 -5.73 5.98 -27.13
N TRP A 149 -7.02 6.03 -27.42
CA TRP A 149 -7.93 7.13 -27.18
C TRP A 149 -8.79 6.92 -25.93
N GLN A 150 -8.49 5.88 -25.14
CA GLN A 150 -9.23 5.48 -23.96
C GLN A 150 -10.68 5.02 -24.24
N ALA A 151 -11.00 4.70 -25.50
CA ALA A 151 -12.29 4.12 -25.84
C ALA A 151 -12.37 2.65 -25.41
N THR A 152 -13.46 2.27 -24.75
CA THR A 152 -13.72 0.91 -24.31
C THR A 152 -14.28 0.04 -25.46
N SER A 153 -14.57 -1.21 -25.17
CA SER A 153 -15.25 -2.11 -26.13
C SER A 153 -16.72 -1.73 -26.43
N LEU A 154 -17.27 -0.78 -25.68
CA LEU A 154 -18.63 -0.27 -25.90
C LEU A 154 -18.55 1.09 -26.62
N ALA A 155 -19.43 1.28 -27.60
CA ALA A 155 -19.54 2.56 -28.31
C ALA A 155 -19.85 3.71 -27.34
N ASP A 156 -19.20 4.86 -27.51
CA ASP A 156 -19.39 6.07 -26.72
C ASP A 156 -19.07 5.93 -25.22
N HIS A 157 -18.30 4.88 -24.83
CA HIS A 157 -17.83 4.69 -23.47
C HIS A 157 -16.31 4.75 -23.41
N TYR A 158 -15.80 5.55 -22.49
CA TYR A 158 -14.36 5.78 -22.29
C TYR A 158 -13.99 5.46 -20.85
N ALA A 159 -12.78 4.94 -20.64
CA ALA A 159 -12.24 4.67 -19.33
C ALA A 159 -10.80 5.14 -19.24
N ALA A 160 -10.43 5.74 -18.11
CA ALA A 160 -9.09 6.21 -17.84
C ALA A 160 -8.72 6.04 -16.36
N GLY A 161 -7.42 6.04 -16.06
CA GLY A 161 -6.89 5.93 -14.72
C GLY A 161 -6.76 4.48 -14.27
N GLU A 162 -6.89 4.22 -12.97
CA GLU A 162 -6.60 2.91 -12.35
C GLU A 162 -7.44 1.75 -12.89
N SER A 163 -8.63 2.02 -13.44
CA SER A 163 -9.48 0.98 -14.04
C SER A 163 -8.92 0.40 -15.34
N THR A 164 -7.98 1.08 -15.97
CA THR A 164 -7.33 0.66 -17.23
C THR A 164 -5.93 0.06 -17.04
N GLY A 165 -5.47 -0.10 -15.77
CA GLY A 165 -4.19 -0.73 -15.42
C GLY A 165 -3.03 0.23 -15.17
#